data_dd66a76a7c5d9b00219160841f14971f
#
_entry.id   dd66a76a7c5d9b00219160841f14971f
#
_cell.length_a   1.000
_cell.length_b   1.000
_cell.length_c   1.000
_cell.angle_alpha   90.00
_cell.angle_beta   90.00
_cell.angle_gamma   90.00
#
_symmetry.space_group_name_H-M   'P 1'
#
loop_
_entity.id
_entity.type
_entity.pdbx_description
1 polymer ?
#
loop_
_entity_poly.entity_id
_entity_poly.type
_entity_poly.pdbx_seq_one_letter_code
_entity_poly.pdbx_strand_id
1 'polypeptide(L)'
;RGRPECTGKVGTIGHCLGGKLAYLAAARAGVDCAVGYYGVGIEGHLNEKHKIRCPMVLHIAAEDKYVPKEAQEQIKATFASRPDVEIYVYPGQDHAFARTMGDHYNKPAANLAHSRSIALFRRVMGPKYDLSGLWDKHCEYEFGTRDVAATMKTMVAEPYVNHIPTMTGGVGQQELARFYQHHFVNGNP
;
A
#
# COMPACT_ATOMS: atom_id res chain seq x y z
N ARG A 1 20.12 6.35 -7.57
CA ARG A 1 20.14 5.03 -8.22
C ARG A 1 21.50 4.33 -8.11
N GLY A 2 22.60 5.06 -7.97
CA GLY A 2 23.95 4.49 -7.95
C GLY A 2 24.46 4.03 -6.59
N ARG A 3 23.64 3.98 -5.55
CA ARG A 3 24.03 3.46 -4.23
C ARG A 3 23.91 1.94 -4.19
N PRO A 4 24.84 1.21 -3.56
CA PRO A 4 24.83 -0.26 -3.51
C PRO A 4 23.58 -0.83 -2.79
N GLU A 5 22.99 -0.05 -1.86
CA GLU A 5 21.77 -0.44 -1.15
C GLU A 5 20.48 -0.20 -1.96
N CYS A 6 20.58 0.46 -3.11
CA CYS A 6 19.44 0.82 -3.95
C CYS A 6 19.17 -0.25 -5.01
N THR A 7 17.91 -0.60 -5.19
CA THR A 7 17.48 -1.50 -6.29
C THR A 7 17.63 -0.89 -7.69
N GLY A 8 18.12 0.35 -7.79
CA GLY A 8 18.17 1.14 -9.02
C GLY A 8 16.83 1.78 -9.41
N LYS A 9 15.76 1.52 -8.66
CA LYS A 9 14.45 2.08 -8.88
C LYS A 9 14.19 3.30 -7.99
N VAL A 10 13.45 4.28 -8.51
CA VAL A 10 13.09 5.52 -7.81
C VAL A 10 11.60 5.76 -7.95
N GLY A 11 10.89 5.78 -6.83
CA GLY A 11 9.51 6.24 -6.75
C GLY A 11 9.41 7.63 -6.13
N THR A 12 8.34 8.34 -6.45
CA THR A 12 8.02 9.62 -5.81
C THR A 12 6.66 9.56 -5.15
N ILE A 13 6.53 10.21 -4.00
CA ILE A 13 5.26 10.39 -3.29
C ILE A 13 5.18 11.84 -2.81
N GLY A 14 3.99 12.41 -2.87
CA GLY A 14 3.78 13.77 -2.41
C GLY A 14 2.34 14.06 -2.03
N HIS A 15 2.16 15.05 -1.15
CA HIS A 15 0.90 15.48 -0.59
C HIS A 15 0.66 16.96 -0.90
N CYS A 16 -0.56 17.36 -1.19
CA CYS A 16 -0.92 18.73 -1.51
C CYS A 16 -0.11 19.26 -2.72
N LEU A 17 0.64 20.35 -2.56
CA LEU A 17 1.62 20.82 -3.56
C LEU A 17 2.60 19.68 -3.96
N GLY A 18 3.02 18.87 -2.98
CA GLY A 18 3.86 17.69 -3.23
C GLY A 18 3.18 16.65 -4.12
N GLY A 19 1.86 16.51 -4.07
CA GLY A 19 1.09 15.64 -4.97
C GLY A 19 1.21 16.09 -6.44
N LYS A 20 1.14 17.40 -6.70
CA LYS A 20 1.45 17.96 -8.02
C LYS A 20 2.91 17.74 -8.40
N LEU A 21 3.84 17.94 -7.47
CA LEU A 21 5.27 17.72 -7.74
C LEU A 21 5.57 16.25 -8.07
N ALA A 22 4.89 15.29 -7.43
CA ALA A 22 4.98 13.87 -7.77
C ALA A 22 4.49 13.59 -9.20
N TYR A 23 3.37 14.19 -9.60
CA TYR A 23 2.87 14.16 -10.97
C TYR A 23 3.89 14.73 -11.98
N LEU A 24 4.45 15.90 -11.67
CA LEU A 24 5.45 16.53 -12.53
C LEU A 24 6.77 15.74 -12.57
N ALA A 25 7.15 15.09 -11.49
CA ALA A 25 8.31 14.20 -11.47
C ALA A 25 8.09 12.98 -12.38
N ALA A 26 6.87 12.43 -12.44
CA ALA A 26 6.53 11.37 -13.39
C ALA A 26 6.65 11.83 -14.85
N ALA A 27 6.32 13.10 -15.13
CA ALA A 27 6.40 13.65 -16.47
C ALA A 27 7.82 14.12 -16.87
N ARG A 28 8.66 14.52 -15.90
CA ARG A 28 9.89 15.29 -16.19
C ARG A 28 11.18 14.68 -15.65
N ALA A 29 11.10 13.84 -14.60
CA ALA A 29 12.30 13.40 -13.87
C ALA A 29 12.65 11.91 -14.09
N GLY A 30 11.91 11.18 -14.92
CA GLY A 30 12.20 9.78 -15.24
C GLY A 30 12.17 8.85 -14.03
N VAL A 31 11.21 9.06 -13.11
CA VAL A 31 10.95 8.16 -11.99
C VAL A 31 10.30 6.86 -12.46
N ASP A 32 10.43 5.79 -11.68
CA ASP A 32 9.88 4.48 -12.02
C ASP A 32 8.41 4.32 -11.60
N CYS A 33 7.92 5.12 -10.64
CA CYS A 33 6.52 5.25 -10.26
C CYS A 33 6.26 6.55 -9.49
N ALA A 34 4.99 6.96 -9.43
CA ALA A 34 4.59 8.18 -8.73
C ALA A 34 3.29 8.02 -7.97
N VAL A 35 3.20 8.64 -6.80
CA VAL A 35 1.98 8.71 -5.98
C VAL A 35 1.70 10.17 -5.60
N GLY A 36 0.51 10.66 -5.96
CA GLY A 36 0.04 11.99 -5.59
C GLY A 36 -1.18 11.91 -4.68
N TYR A 37 -1.10 12.57 -3.52
CA TYR A 37 -2.23 12.73 -2.61
C TYR A 37 -2.78 14.15 -2.73
N TYR A 38 -4.07 14.26 -3.03
CA TYR A 38 -4.81 15.53 -3.14
C TYR A 38 -3.95 16.64 -3.76
N GLY A 39 -3.38 16.35 -4.94
CA GLY A 39 -2.44 17.23 -5.62
C GLY A 39 -3.13 18.45 -6.20
N VAL A 40 -2.73 19.65 -5.74
CA VAL A 40 -3.31 20.92 -6.14
C VAL A 40 -2.68 21.45 -7.42
N GLY A 41 -3.49 21.77 -8.43
CA GLY A 41 -3.04 22.38 -9.67
C GLY A 41 -2.45 21.38 -10.69
N ILE A 42 -2.79 20.08 -10.58
CA ILE A 42 -2.44 19.07 -11.60
C ILE A 42 -3.12 19.38 -12.93
N GLU A 43 -4.36 19.88 -12.89
CA GLU A 43 -5.17 20.22 -14.06
C GLU A 43 -4.48 21.21 -15.02
N GLY A 44 -3.67 22.12 -14.47
CA GLY A 44 -2.85 23.05 -15.26
C GLY A 44 -1.69 22.42 -16.03
N HIS A 45 -1.42 21.12 -15.84
CA HIS A 45 -0.30 20.41 -16.45
C HIS A 45 -0.71 19.13 -17.19
N LEU A 46 -1.99 18.93 -17.45
CA LEU A 46 -2.51 17.72 -18.13
C LEU A 46 -2.01 17.59 -19.57
N ASN A 47 -1.58 18.69 -20.19
CA ASN A 47 -0.92 18.68 -21.50
C ASN A 47 0.40 17.89 -21.50
N GLU A 48 1.00 17.63 -20.34
CA GLU A 48 2.23 16.84 -20.19
C GLU A 48 1.98 15.33 -20.01
N LYS A 49 0.72 14.87 -20.01
CA LYS A 49 0.38 13.45 -19.81
C LYS A 49 1.14 12.48 -20.72
N HIS A 50 1.45 12.92 -21.94
CA HIS A 50 2.18 12.11 -22.92
C HIS A 50 3.65 11.86 -22.56
N LYS A 51 4.21 12.64 -21.62
CA LYS A 51 5.56 12.48 -21.09
C LYS A 51 5.65 11.43 -19.98
N ILE A 52 4.52 11.12 -19.32
CA ILE A 52 4.47 10.15 -18.21
C ILE A 52 4.66 8.74 -18.77
N ARG A 53 5.75 8.07 -18.36
CA ARG A 53 6.13 6.73 -18.83
C ARG A 53 6.12 5.67 -17.72
N CYS A 54 5.68 6.03 -16.53
CA CYS A 54 5.67 5.15 -15.37
C CYS A 54 4.26 4.99 -14.81
N PRO A 55 3.98 3.88 -14.09
CA PRO A 55 2.74 3.73 -13.35
C PRO A 55 2.58 4.82 -12.30
N MET A 56 1.35 5.29 -12.13
CA MET A 56 1.02 6.38 -11.21
C MET A 56 -0.28 6.10 -10.46
N VAL A 57 -0.32 6.52 -9.20
CA VAL A 57 -1.55 6.54 -8.39
C VAL A 57 -1.83 7.97 -7.95
N LEU A 58 -3.09 8.41 -8.16
CA LEU A 58 -3.58 9.69 -7.67
C LEU A 58 -4.73 9.46 -6.69
N HIS A 59 -4.58 9.96 -5.47
CA HIS A 59 -5.60 9.96 -4.43
C HIS A 59 -6.28 11.34 -4.40
N ILE A 60 -7.56 11.39 -4.71
CA ILE A 60 -8.35 12.62 -4.78
C ILE A 60 -9.38 12.61 -3.64
N ALA A 61 -9.40 13.67 -2.84
CA ALA A 61 -10.45 13.91 -1.86
C ALA A 61 -11.68 14.46 -2.59
N ALA A 62 -12.84 13.84 -2.42
CA ALA A 62 -14.02 14.20 -3.21
C ALA A 62 -14.53 15.62 -2.90
N GLU A 63 -14.39 16.06 -1.64
CA GLU A 63 -14.88 17.37 -1.18
C GLU A 63 -13.76 18.42 -1.07
N ASP A 64 -12.66 18.22 -1.79
CA ASP A 64 -11.49 19.09 -1.75
C ASP A 64 -11.76 20.45 -2.40
N LYS A 65 -11.77 21.51 -1.61
CA LYS A 65 -11.96 22.87 -2.10
C LYS A 65 -10.77 23.43 -2.89
N TYR A 66 -9.58 22.85 -2.75
CA TYR A 66 -8.39 23.22 -3.52
C TYR A 66 -8.25 22.46 -4.84
N VAL A 67 -9.04 21.39 -5.01
CA VAL A 67 -9.14 20.63 -6.26
C VAL A 67 -10.62 20.49 -6.60
N PRO A 68 -11.24 21.51 -7.19
CA PRO A 68 -12.68 21.55 -7.44
C PRO A 68 -13.13 20.41 -8.36
N LYS A 69 -14.44 20.11 -8.37
CA LYS A 69 -15.00 18.96 -9.11
C LYS A 69 -14.60 18.98 -10.57
N GLU A 70 -14.58 20.14 -11.19
CA GLU A 70 -14.20 20.31 -12.60
C GLU A 70 -12.75 19.86 -12.85
N ALA A 71 -11.84 20.21 -11.95
CA ALA A 71 -10.44 19.79 -12.03
C ALA A 71 -10.32 18.27 -11.80
N GLN A 72 -11.08 17.70 -10.84
CA GLN A 72 -11.12 16.26 -10.61
C GLN A 72 -11.60 15.50 -11.86
N GLU A 73 -12.67 15.96 -12.52
CA GLU A 73 -13.20 15.36 -13.74
C GLU A 73 -12.22 15.48 -14.91
N GLN A 74 -11.54 16.62 -15.06
CA GLN A 74 -10.50 16.80 -16.08
C GLN A 74 -9.35 15.80 -15.89
N ILE A 75 -8.88 15.60 -14.65
CA ILE A 75 -7.83 14.65 -14.33
C ILE A 75 -8.30 13.22 -14.67
N LYS A 76 -9.49 12.82 -14.24
CA LYS A 76 -10.07 11.50 -14.50
C LYS A 76 -10.22 11.25 -16.00
N ALA A 77 -10.82 12.17 -16.73
CA ALA A 77 -11.02 12.07 -18.18
C ALA A 77 -9.68 11.96 -18.93
N THR A 78 -8.66 12.71 -18.47
CA THR A 78 -7.32 12.71 -19.10
C THR A 78 -6.66 11.35 -19.06
N PHE A 79 -6.87 10.58 -17.99
CA PHE A 79 -6.23 9.28 -17.78
C PHE A 79 -7.18 8.09 -17.96
N ALA A 80 -8.41 8.28 -18.40
CA ALA A 80 -9.41 7.21 -18.55
C ALA A 80 -8.95 6.04 -19.43
N SER A 81 -8.09 6.30 -20.42
CA SER A 81 -7.53 5.29 -21.34
C SER A 81 -6.13 4.76 -20.90
N ARG A 82 -5.65 5.14 -19.73
CA ARG A 82 -4.31 4.79 -19.21
C ARG A 82 -4.42 3.78 -18.06
N PRO A 83 -4.35 2.47 -18.34
CA PRO A 83 -4.48 1.43 -17.29
C PRO A 83 -3.34 1.43 -16.27
N ASP A 84 -2.22 2.07 -16.60
CA ASP A 84 -1.07 2.27 -15.73
C ASP A 84 -1.22 3.49 -14.79
N VAL A 85 -2.31 4.26 -14.92
CA VAL A 85 -2.64 5.38 -14.03
C VAL A 85 -3.92 5.09 -13.27
N GLU A 86 -3.79 4.84 -11.99
CA GLU A 86 -4.92 4.54 -11.10
C GLU A 86 -5.35 5.81 -10.37
N ILE A 87 -6.63 6.17 -10.46
CA ILE A 87 -7.20 7.34 -9.78
C ILE A 87 -8.25 6.87 -8.79
N TYR A 88 -8.02 7.17 -7.52
CA TYR A 88 -8.92 6.84 -6.43
C TYR A 88 -9.54 8.11 -5.85
N VAL A 89 -10.86 8.22 -5.95
CA VAL A 89 -11.64 9.29 -5.33
C VAL A 89 -12.19 8.79 -3.99
N TYR A 90 -12.02 9.59 -2.95
CA TYR A 90 -12.47 9.27 -1.58
C TYR A 90 -13.70 10.10 -1.24
N PRO A 91 -14.90 9.49 -1.27
CA PRO A 91 -16.15 10.19 -0.97
C PRO A 91 -16.17 10.75 0.45
N GLY A 92 -16.72 11.95 0.62
CA GLY A 92 -16.84 12.62 1.92
C GLY A 92 -15.51 13.08 2.52
N GLN A 93 -14.40 12.96 1.79
CA GLN A 93 -13.09 13.40 2.29
C GLN A 93 -12.75 14.79 1.73
N ASP A 94 -12.18 15.61 2.60
CA ASP A 94 -11.65 16.94 2.26
C ASP A 94 -10.12 16.88 2.12
N HIS A 95 -9.53 18.01 1.72
CA HIS A 95 -8.09 18.19 1.57
C HIS A 95 -7.32 17.72 2.82
N ALA A 96 -6.19 17.07 2.61
CA ALA A 96 -5.33 16.54 3.67
C ALA A 96 -5.93 15.43 4.55
N PHE A 97 -6.91 14.65 4.05
CA PHE A 97 -7.53 13.54 4.79
C PHE A 97 -6.54 12.47 5.28
N ALA A 98 -5.35 12.40 4.71
CA ALA A 98 -4.28 11.47 5.11
C ALA A 98 -3.24 12.08 6.06
N ARG A 99 -3.43 13.33 6.50
CA ARG A 99 -2.53 14.01 7.44
C ARG A 99 -2.93 13.72 8.88
N THR A 100 -2.19 12.85 9.56
CA THR A 100 -2.50 12.32 10.91
C THR A 100 -2.82 13.34 11.99
N MET A 101 -2.25 14.54 11.92
CA MET A 101 -2.49 15.61 12.90
C MET A 101 -3.33 16.75 12.31
N GLY A 102 -4.06 16.51 11.23
CA GLY A 102 -4.90 17.51 10.58
C GLY A 102 -6.37 17.36 10.94
N ASP A 103 -7.12 18.47 10.86
CA ASP A 103 -8.55 18.54 11.18
C ASP A 103 -9.41 17.63 10.28
N HIS A 104 -8.94 17.37 9.07
CA HIS A 104 -9.63 16.53 8.07
C HIS A 104 -9.13 15.08 8.07
N TYR A 105 -8.31 14.68 9.06
CA TYR A 105 -7.78 13.32 9.09
C TYR A 105 -8.89 12.28 9.21
N ASN A 106 -8.90 11.35 8.26
CA ASN A 106 -9.81 10.20 8.27
C ASN A 106 -8.99 8.91 8.22
N LYS A 107 -8.87 8.23 9.35
CA LYS A 107 -8.03 7.03 9.49
C LYS A 107 -8.37 5.93 8.49
N PRO A 108 -9.64 5.52 8.26
CA PRO A 108 -9.99 4.52 7.27
C PRO A 108 -9.55 4.90 5.85
N ALA A 109 -9.87 6.12 5.39
CA ALA A 109 -9.51 6.61 4.07
C ALA A 109 -7.98 6.73 3.91
N ALA A 110 -7.28 7.24 4.94
CA ALA A 110 -5.82 7.35 4.96
C ALA A 110 -5.14 5.99 4.85
N ASN A 111 -5.59 4.99 5.62
CA ASN A 111 -5.06 3.63 5.58
C ASN A 111 -5.29 2.97 4.22
N LEU A 112 -6.47 3.14 3.64
CA LEU A 112 -6.79 2.61 2.32
C LEU A 112 -5.92 3.25 1.23
N ALA A 113 -5.74 4.58 1.26
CA ALA A 113 -4.86 5.28 0.34
C ALA A 113 -3.40 4.84 0.50
N HIS A 114 -2.94 4.68 1.74
CA HIS A 114 -1.59 4.18 2.04
C HIS A 114 -1.38 2.78 1.49
N SER A 115 -2.31 1.84 1.71
CA SER A 115 -2.23 0.47 1.20
C SER A 115 -2.11 0.44 -0.32
N ARG A 116 -2.89 1.26 -1.04
CA ARG A 116 -2.82 1.41 -2.50
C ARG A 116 -1.47 1.95 -2.97
N SER A 117 -0.93 2.94 -2.26
CA SER A 117 0.39 3.51 -2.53
C SER A 117 1.51 2.48 -2.36
N ILE A 118 1.48 1.72 -1.25
CA ILE A 118 2.45 0.65 -1.00
C ILE A 118 2.34 -0.46 -2.04
N ALA A 119 1.13 -0.81 -2.48
CA ALA A 119 0.93 -1.80 -3.54
C ALA A 119 1.62 -1.37 -4.85
N LEU A 120 1.50 -0.10 -5.25
CA LEU A 120 2.24 0.43 -6.41
C LEU A 120 3.76 0.34 -6.21
N PHE A 121 4.27 0.82 -5.07
CA PHE A 121 5.71 0.80 -4.80
C PHE A 121 6.28 -0.61 -4.78
N ARG A 122 5.60 -1.57 -4.15
CA ARG A 122 6.02 -2.99 -4.15
C ARG A 122 6.00 -3.59 -5.54
N ARG A 123 4.98 -3.30 -6.35
CA ARG A 123 4.87 -3.78 -7.73
C ARG A 123 6.05 -3.30 -8.59
N VAL A 124 6.52 -2.05 -8.42
CA VAL A 124 7.54 -1.42 -9.27
C VAL A 124 8.94 -1.55 -8.70
N MET A 125 9.11 -1.34 -7.41
CA MET A 125 10.43 -1.25 -6.76
C MET A 125 10.80 -2.50 -5.96
N GLY A 126 9.79 -3.31 -5.58
CA GLY A 126 9.96 -4.43 -4.65
C GLY A 126 10.05 -3.99 -3.18
N PRO A 127 10.38 -4.91 -2.28
CA PRO A 127 10.52 -6.33 -2.54
C PRO A 127 9.19 -6.98 -2.95
N LYS A 128 9.28 -7.99 -3.81
CA LYS A 128 8.12 -8.78 -4.22
C LYS A 128 8.05 -10.01 -3.33
N TYR A 129 7.03 -10.06 -2.48
CA TYR A 129 6.73 -11.24 -1.67
C TYR A 129 5.48 -11.91 -2.21
N ASP A 130 5.55 -13.20 -2.45
CA ASP A 130 4.36 -14.03 -2.68
C ASP A 130 3.72 -14.35 -1.32
N LEU A 131 2.99 -13.38 -0.79
CA LEU A 131 2.33 -13.53 0.51
C LEU A 131 1.18 -14.52 0.46
N SER A 132 0.53 -14.70 -0.68
CA SER A 132 -0.52 -15.70 -0.86
C SER A 132 0.07 -17.11 -0.80
N GLY A 133 1.11 -17.39 -1.59
CA GLY A 133 1.79 -18.68 -1.53
C GLY A 133 2.45 -18.97 -0.19
N LEU A 134 2.93 -17.93 0.51
CA LEU A 134 3.44 -18.08 1.89
C LEU A 134 2.32 -18.45 2.86
N TRP A 135 1.15 -17.81 2.74
CA TRP A 135 -0.02 -18.10 3.57
C TRP A 135 -0.57 -19.50 3.30
N ASP A 136 -0.68 -19.91 2.04
CA ASP A 136 -1.14 -21.25 1.67
C ASP A 136 -0.23 -22.33 2.28
N LYS A 137 1.09 -22.13 2.22
CA LYS A 137 2.06 -23.02 2.88
C LYS A 137 1.92 -23.02 4.40
N HIS A 138 1.70 -21.86 4.99
CA HIS A 138 1.47 -21.75 6.43
C HIS A 138 0.26 -22.58 6.86
N CYS A 139 -0.87 -22.39 6.17
CA CYS A 139 -2.10 -23.15 6.44
C CYS A 139 -1.92 -24.66 6.23
N GLU A 140 -1.19 -25.07 5.19
CA GLU A 140 -0.90 -26.49 4.94
C GLU A 140 -0.07 -27.08 6.09
N TYR A 141 0.96 -26.36 6.57
CA TYR A 141 1.77 -26.84 7.69
C TYR A 141 1.01 -26.83 9.02
N GLU A 142 0.15 -25.85 9.24
CA GLU A 142 -0.65 -25.72 10.46
C GLU A 142 -1.79 -26.76 10.51
N PHE A 143 -2.59 -26.86 9.46
CA PHE A 143 -3.82 -27.66 9.45
C PHE A 143 -3.71 -28.97 8.68
N GLY A 144 -2.89 -29.04 7.64
CA GLY A 144 -2.73 -30.23 6.80
C GLY A 144 -1.72 -31.19 7.37
N THR A 145 -0.44 -30.82 7.37
CA THR A 145 0.64 -31.70 7.83
C THR A 145 0.88 -31.65 9.34
N ARG A 146 0.40 -30.59 10.00
CA ARG A 146 0.58 -30.32 11.44
C ARG A 146 2.06 -30.30 11.87
N ASP A 147 2.92 -29.77 10.99
CA ASP A 147 4.36 -29.63 11.23
C ASP A 147 4.66 -28.27 11.87
N VAL A 148 4.81 -28.28 13.19
CA VAL A 148 5.11 -27.09 13.98
C VAL A 148 6.39 -26.40 13.49
N ALA A 149 7.45 -27.15 13.19
CA ALA A 149 8.72 -26.57 12.79
C ALA A 149 8.63 -25.89 11.40
N ALA A 150 7.87 -26.46 10.48
CA ALA A 150 7.59 -25.87 9.17
C ALA A 150 6.68 -24.64 9.30
N THR A 151 5.63 -24.70 10.14
CA THR A 151 4.74 -23.57 10.44
C THR A 151 5.53 -22.39 10.97
N MET A 152 6.39 -22.61 11.97
CA MET A 152 7.21 -21.53 12.57
C MET A 152 8.17 -20.87 11.56
N LYS A 153 8.68 -21.60 10.57
CA LYS A 153 9.56 -21.04 9.51
C LYS A 153 8.83 -20.09 8.54
N THR A 154 7.52 -20.13 8.49
CA THR A 154 6.71 -19.19 7.69
C THR A 154 6.43 -17.87 8.39
N MET A 155 6.81 -17.74 9.66
CA MET A 155 6.57 -16.56 10.49
C MET A 155 7.78 -15.63 10.54
N VAL A 156 7.53 -14.39 10.97
CA VAL A 156 8.57 -13.39 11.24
C VAL A 156 9.41 -13.79 12.47
N ALA A 157 10.52 -13.08 12.71
CA ALA A 157 11.42 -13.38 13.84
C ALA A 157 10.73 -13.27 15.21
N GLU A 158 9.85 -12.28 15.37
CA GLU A 158 9.04 -12.08 16.59
C GLU A 158 7.55 -12.15 16.26
N PRO A 159 7.00 -13.35 16.08
CA PRO A 159 5.59 -13.51 15.75
C PRO A 159 4.73 -13.42 17.01
N TYR A 160 3.45 -13.12 16.83
CA TYR A 160 2.47 -13.29 17.90
C TYR A 160 1.16 -13.86 17.34
N VAL A 161 0.45 -14.63 18.16
CA VAL A 161 -0.88 -15.16 17.86
C VAL A 161 -1.79 -14.94 19.08
N ASN A 162 -2.98 -14.44 18.81
CA ASN A 162 -4.09 -14.38 19.75
C ASN A 162 -5.21 -15.26 19.19
N HIS A 163 -5.36 -16.46 19.72
CA HIS A 163 -6.46 -17.36 19.34
C HIS A 163 -7.66 -17.08 20.23
N ILE A 164 -8.49 -16.12 19.79
CA ILE A 164 -9.60 -15.58 20.56
C ILE A 164 -10.61 -16.66 21.00
N PRO A 165 -10.98 -17.65 20.16
CA PRO A 165 -11.96 -18.67 20.57
C PRO A 165 -11.59 -19.44 21.84
N THR A 166 -10.30 -19.63 22.08
CA THR A 166 -9.80 -20.35 23.25
C THR A 166 -9.05 -19.46 24.25
N MET A 167 -8.92 -18.17 23.94
CA MET A 167 -8.15 -17.21 24.75
C MET A 167 -6.70 -17.67 24.99
N THR A 168 -6.12 -18.32 23.98
CA THR A 168 -4.75 -18.85 24.02
C THR A 168 -3.91 -18.19 22.91
N GLY A 169 -2.61 -18.47 22.91
CA GLY A 169 -1.67 -17.94 21.92
C GLY A 169 -0.27 -17.84 22.51
N GLY A 170 0.51 -16.88 22.01
CA GLY A 170 1.86 -16.62 22.51
C GLY A 170 2.54 -15.51 21.75
N VAL A 171 3.68 -15.08 22.26
CA VAL A 171 4.56 -14.07 21.66
C VAL A 171 5.96 -14.67 21.50
N GLY A 172 6.55 -14.48 20.33
CA GLY A 172 7.88 -15.00 20.01
C GLY A 172 7.89 -16.48 19.62
N GLN A 173 9.01 -16.92 19.08
CA GLN A 173 9.18 -18.24 18.48
C GLN A 173 8.92 -19.40 19.47
N GLN A 174 9.38 -19.27 20.71
CA GLN A 174 9.28 -20.36 21.69
C GLN A 174 7.87 -20.59 22.20
N GLU A 175 7.15 -19.50 22.55
CA GLU A 175 5.78 -19.60 23.03
C GLU A 175 4.84 -20.08 21.95
N LEU A 176 5.02 -19.60 20.71
CA LEU A 176 4.19 -20.03 19.60
C LEU A 176 4.48 -21.47 19.17
N ALA A 177 5.72 -21.92 19.14
CA ALA A 177 6.03 -23.33 18.88
C ALA A 177 5.33 -24.24 19.91
N ARG A 178 5.35 -23.87 21.20
CA ARG A 178 4.64 -24.57 22.26
C ARG A 178 3.12 -24.51 22.06
N PHE A 179 2.56 -23.32 21.70
CA PHE A 179 1.15 -23.15 21.41
C PHE A 179 0.70 -24.06 20.26
N TYR A 180 1.41 -24.05 19.13
CA TYR A 180 1.08 -24.92 17.98
C TYR A 180 1.19 -26.39 18.32
N GLN A 181 2.23 -26.81 19.07
CA GLN A 181 2.39 -28.20 19.47
C GLN A 181 1.22 -28.69 20.34
N HIS A 182 0.85 -27.91 21.34
CA HIS A 182 -0.16 -28.36 22.31
C HIS A 182 -1.60 -28.09 21.88
N HIS A 183 -1.84 -27.00 21.15
CA HIS A 183 -3.19 -26.62 20.77
C HIS A 183 -3.61 -27.30 19.44
N PHE A 184 -2.78 -27.23 18.39
CA PHE A 184 -3.15 -27.74 17.08
C PHE A 184 -2.72 -29.21 16.86
N VAL A 185 -1.55 -29.62 17.31
CA VAL A 185 -1.07 -31.00 17.08
C VAL A 185 -1.64 -31.96 18.10
N ASN A 186 -1.54 -31.64 19.38
CA ASN A 186 -1.94 -32.55 20.47
C ASN A 186 -3.37 -32.36 20.93
N GLY A 187 -3.94 -31.17 20.81
CA GLY A 187 -5.24 -30.82 21.39
C GLY A 187 -6.42 -30.80 20.39
N ASN A 188 -6.14 -30.86 19.10
CA ASN A 188 -7.17 -30.83 18.04
C ASN A 188 -7.05 -32.13 17.21
N PRO A 189 -7.95 -33.12 17.42
CA PRO A 189 -7.92 -34.39 16.71
C PRO A 189 -8.20 -34.27 15.20
#